data_c022269d10f54c3ec393de4a0d08a67f
#
_entry.id   c022269d10f54c3ec393de4a0d08a67f
#
_cell.length_a   1.000
_cell.length_b   1.000
_cell.length_c   1.000
_cell.angle_alpha   90.00
_cell.angle_beta   90.00
_cell.angle_gamma   90.00
#
_symmetry.space_group_name_H-M   'P 1'
#
loop_
_entity.id
_entity.type
_entity.pdbx_description
1 polymer ?
#
loop_
_entity_poly.entity_id
_entity_poly.type
_entity_poly.pdbx_seq_one_letter_code
_entity_poly.pdbx_strand_id
1 'polypeptide(L)'
;MTKREPSLGTGHPIDVNKLVESRLLIQANSGAGKSWAIRRLLEQTYGRVPQIVLDVEGEFHTLREKFDYVLAGQKGGDCPADTKSAALLARRLLELNVSAIVDIYELGVQRARFVRLFLESLVNAPKELWHPLIIVVDEAHMFCPEAGQCESANAVIDLMTRGRKRGFCGVLATQRIAKLHKDAAAECNNKLIGRSALDIDMKRASAELGFTTTCSSCAR
;
A
#
# COMPACT_ATOMS: atom_id res chain seq x y z
N MET A 1 -8.95 -2.14 -30.53
CA MET A 1 -9.44 -2.53 -29.18
C MET A 1 -9.41 -1.30 -28.30
N THR A 2 -10.55 -0.72 -28.00
CA THR A 2 -10.68 0.41 -27.07
C THR A 2 -10.24 -0.06 -25.67
N LYS A 3 -9.12 0.45 -25.18
CA LYS A 3 -8.67 0.17 -23.81
C LYS A 3 -9.75 0.71 -22.87
N ARG A 4 -10.46 -0.19 -22.22
CA ARG A 4 -11.47 0.15 -21.22
C ARG A 4 -10.80 1.00 -20.13
N GLU A 5 -11.43 2.11 -19.73
CA GLU A 5 -10.91 2.92 -18.64
C GLU A 5 -10.83 2.10 -17.35
N PRO A 6 -9.76 2.24 -16.55
CA PRO A 6 -9.65 1.55 -15.26
C PRO A 6 -10.79 1.93 -14.33
N SER A 7 -11.31 0.98 -13.57
CA SER A 7 -12.45 1.22 -12.69
C SER A 7 -12.40 0.32 -11.47
N LEU A 8 -12.68 0.85 -10.28
CA LEU A 8 -12.87 0.08 -9.03
C LEU A 8 -14.23 -0.62 -8.99
N GLY A 9 -15.16 -0.21 -9.82
CA GLY A 9 -16.51 -0.76 -9.92
C GLY A 9 -17.29 -0.07 -11.02
N THR A 10 -18.57 -0.42 -11.17
CA THR A 10 -19.44 0.23 -12.16
C THR A 10 -19.61 1.72 -11.82
N GLY A 11 -19.20 2.60 -12.75
CA GLY A 11 -19.38 4.05 -12.62
C GLY A 11 -18.30 4.80 -11.85
N HIS A 12 -17.19 4.13 -11.44
CA HIS A 12 -16.09 4.78 -10.75
C HIS A 12 -14.77 4.60 -11.52
N PRO A 13 -14.52 5.41 -12.56
CA PRO A 13 -13.28 5.33 -13.33
C PRO A 13 -12.07 5.74 -12.46
N ILE A 14 -10.94 5.09 -12.69
CA ILE A 14 -9.65 5.45 -12.09
C ILE A 14 -8.87 6.28 -13.12
N ASP A 15 -8.66 7.53 -12.82
CA ASP A 15 -7.68 8.34 -13.55
C ASP A 15 -6.28 7.99 -13.01
N VAL A 16 -5.54 7.20 -13.78
CA VAL A 16 -4.20 6.71 -13.39
C VAL A 16 -3.23 7.86 -13.21
N ASN A 17 -3.33 8.94 -13.99
CA ASN A 17 -2.43 10.08 -13.86
C ASN A 17 -2.66 10.80 -12.52
N LYS A 18 -3.93 11.02 -12.17
CA LYS A 18 -4.28 11.60 -10.87
C LYS A 18 -3.94 10.66 -9.70
N LEU A 19 -4.07 9.35 -9.91
CA LEU A 19 -3.72 8.37 -8.89
C LEU A 19 -2.23 8.44 -8.54
N VAL A 20 -1.34 8.43 -9.52
CA VAL A 20 0.12 8.47 -9.28
C VAL A 20 0.60 9.78 -8.65
N GLU A 21 -0.16 10.86 -8.83
CA GLU A 21 0.09 12.15 -8.18
C GLU A 21 -0.52 12.25 -6.77
N SER A 22 -1.16 11.18 -6.30
CA SER A 22 -1.89 11.15 -5.03
C SER A 22 -1.40 10.02 -4.13
N ARG A 23 -2.09 9.84 -3.02
CA ARG A 23 -1.88 8.74 -2.08
C ARG A 23 -3.24 8.18 -1.69
N LEU A 24 -3.28 6.89 -1.39
CA LEU A 24 -4.53 6.19 -1.13
C LEU A 24 -4.46 5.45 0.21
N LEU A 25 -5.50 5.59 1.01
CA LEU A 25 -5.75 4.75 2.17
C LEU A 25 -6.91 3.80 1.86
N ILE A 26 -6.68 2.51 2.05
CA ILE A 26 -7.72 1.47 1.94
C ILE A 26 -7.92 0.86 3.32
N GLN A 27 -9.10 1.05 3.90
CA GLN A 27 -9.46 0.47 5.18
C GLN A 27 -10.71 -0.39 5.04
N ALA A 28 -10.61 -1.63 5.50
CA ALA A 28 -11.76 -2.50 5.70
C ALA A 28 -11.38 -3.65 6.64
N ASN A 29 -12.35 -4.13 7.42
CA ASN A 29 -12.15 -5.31 8.26
C ASN A 29 -11.88 -6.56 7.43
N SER A 30 -11.39 -7.61 8.12
CA SER A 30 -11.27 -8.95 7.52
C SER A 30 -12.60 -9.38 6.88
N GLY A 31 -12.54 -9.91 5.67
CA GLY A 31 -13.71 -10.31 4.88
C GLY A 31 -14.57 -9.17 4.34
N ALA A 32 -14.20 -7.90 4.56
CA ALA A 32 -14.95 -6.74 4.06
C ALA A 32 -14.41 -6.17 2.73
N GLY A 33 -13.55 -6.91 2.03
CA GLY A 33 -13.14 -6.60 0.67
C GLY A 33 -11.85 -5.78 0.52
N LYS A 34 -11.03 -5.60 1.58
CA LYS A 34 -9.74 -4.88 1.50
C LYS A 34 -8.85 -5.43 0.39
N SER A 35 -8.51 -6.72 0.46
CA SER A 35 -7.62 -7.38 -0.51
C SER A 35 -8.23 -7.41 -1.91
N TRP A 36 -9.57 -7.52 -2.02
CA TRP A 36 -10.27 -7.42 -3.30
C TRP A 36 -10.13 -6.02 -3.92
N ALA A 37 -10.28 -4.96 -3.14
CA ALA A 37 -10.13 -3.58 -3.61
C ALA A 37 -8.69 -3.31 -4.08
N ILE A 38 -7.69 -3.78 -3.32
CA ILE A 38 -6.28 -3.68 -3.71
C ILE A 38 -6.04 -4.44 -5.02
N ARG A 39 -6.48 -5.70 -5.08
CA ARG A 39 -6.34 -6.53 -6.28
C ARG A 39 -6.98 -5.86 -7.50
N ARG A 40 -8.19 -5.33 -7.34
CA ARG A 40 -8.89 -4.63 -8.41
C ARG A 40 -8.13 -3.39 -8.88
N LEU A 41 -7.56 -2.61 -7.96
CA LEU A 41 -6.70 -1.48 -8.28
C LEU A 41 -5.50 -1.93 -9.11
N LEU A 42 -4.78 -2.95 -8.66
CA LEU A 42 -3.59 -3.48 -9.31
C LEU A 42 -3.91 -4.02 -10.72
N GLU A 43 -4.96 -4.83 -10.87
CA GLU A 43 -5.40 -5.36 -12.16
C GLU A 43 -5.76 -4.27 -13.17
N GLN A 44 -6.39 -3.19 -12.70
CA GLN A 44 -6.84 -2.09 -13.57
C GLN A 44 -5.70 -1.15 -13.98
N THR A 45 -4.65 -1.08 -13.19
CA THR A 45 -3.51 -0.18 -13.44
C THR A 45 -2.29 -0.92 -14.00
N TYR A 46 -2.31 -2.26 -14.04
CA TYR A 46 -1.23 -3.06 -14.62
C TYR A 46 -0.94 -2.68 -16.10
N GLY A 47 0.35 -2.64 -16.43
CA GLY A 47 0.81 -2.24 -17.77
C GLY A 47 0.68 -0.74 -18.11
N ARG A 48 0.17 0.06 -17.15
CA ARG A 48 0.15 1.53 -17.24
C ARG A 48 1.15 2.18 -16.31
N VAL A 49 1.30 1.61 -15.12
CA VAL A 49 2.24 2.06 -14.08
C VAL A 49 2.80 0.80 -13.41
N PRO A 50 4.11 0.69 -13.20
CA PRO A 50 4.68 -0.39 -12.41
C PRO A 50 4.18 -0.34 -10.97
N GLN A 51 4.17 -1.49 -10.33
CA GLN A 51 3.51 -1.69 -9.04
C GLN A 51 4.38 -2.56 -8.13
N ILE A 52 4.57 -2.14 -6.90
CA ILE A 52 5.24 -2.95 -5.88
C ILE A 52 4.24 -3.19 -4.74
N VAL A 53 4.05 -4.44 -4.38
CA VAL A 53 3.18 -4.84 -3.26
C VAL A 53 4.04 -5.45 -2.17
N LEU A 54 4.07 -4.83 -0.99
CA LEU A 54 4.61 -5.44 0.22
C LEU A 54 3.50 -6.30 0.83
N ASP A 55 3.57 -7.59 0.57
CA ASP A 55 2.55 -8.59 0.90
C ASP A 55 2.90 -9.28 2.22
N VAL A 56 2.11 -9.02 3.27
CA VAL A 56 2.35 -9.54 4.62
C VAL A 56 1.76 -10.93 4.82
N GLU A 57 0.65 -11.21 4.13
CA GLU A 57 -0.14 -12.43 4.30
C GLU A 57 0.02 -13.41 3.13
N GLY A 58 0.78 -13.05 2.08
CA GLY A 58 0.98 -13.90 0.91
C GLY A 58 -0.26 -14.04 0.02
N GLU A 59 -1.15 -13.03 0.01
CA GLU A 59 -2.44 -13.12 -0.70
C GLU A 59 -2.35 -12.75 -2.19
N PHE A 60 -1.31 -12.00 -2.60
CA PHE A 60 -1.27 -11.37 -3.93
C PHE A 60 -0.51 -12.19 -4.99
N HIS A 61 0.16 -13.28 -4.62
CA HIS A 61 0.93 -14.12 -5.55
C HIS A 61 0.10 -14.63 -6.75
N THR A 62 -1.20 -14.85 -6.57
CA THR A 62 -2.10 -15.30 -7.64
C THR A 62 -2.34 -14.27 -8.75
N LEU A 63 -1.89 -13.00 -8.57
CA LEU A 63 -1.86 -12.03 -9.67
C LEU A 63 -0.95 -12.49 -10.82
N ARG A 64 0.06 -13.32 -10.53
CA ARG A 64 0.95 -13.92 -11.55
C ARG A 64 0.25 -14.86 -12.53
N GLU A 65 -0.92 -15.36 -12.20
CA GLU A 65 -1.70 -16.17 -13.14
C GLU A 65 -2.13 -15.40 -14.40
N LYS A 66 -2.16 -14.07 -14.31
CA LYS A 66 -2.64 -13.18 -15.37
C LYS A 66 -1.67 -12.09 -15.78
N PHE A 67 -0.69 -11.78 -14.95
CA PHE A 67 0.19 -10.64 -15.10
C PHE A 67 1.64 -10.99 -14.75
N ASP A 68 2.59 -10.40 -15.45
CA ASP A 68 4.02 -10.66 -15.29
C ASP A 68 4.60 -9.87 -14.09
N TYR A 69 4.23 -10.27 -12.87
CA TYR A 69 4.88 -9.76 -11.66
C TYR A 69 6.13 -10.57 -11.32
N VAL A 70 7.18 -9.89 -10.92
CA VAL A 70 8.29 -10.51 -10.19
C VAL A 70 7.79 -10.92 -8.81
N LEU A 71 8.03 -12.16 -8.39
CA LEU A 71 7.72 -12.63 -7.05
C LEU A 71 8.99 -12.75 -6.24
N ALA A 72 9.13 -11.94 -5.21
CA ALA A 72 10.23 -12.00 -4.28
C ALA A 72 9.78 -12.59 -2.93
N GLY A 73 10.58 -13.46 -2.34
CA GLY A 73 10.42 -13.97 -0.98
C GLY A 73 9.80 -15.35 -0.84
N GLN A 74 8.74 -15.64 -1.55
CA GLN A 74 8.04 -16.92 -1.44
C GLN A 74 8.90 -18.07 -1.97
N LYS A 75 8.78 -19.27 -1.38
CA LYS A 75 9.40 -20.50 -1.91
C LYS A 75 8.95 -20.74 -3.35
N GLY A 76 9.90 -20.83 -4.27
CA GLY A 76 9.63 -20.89 -5.71
C GLY A 76 9.40 -19.53 -6.37
N GLY A 77 9.65 -18.42 -5.66
CA GLY A 77 9.72 -17.08 -6.24
C GLY A 77 10.97 -16.87 -7.10
N ASP A 78 10.97 -15.75 -7.83
CA ASP A 78 12.06 -15.42 -8.78
C ASP A 78 13.33 -14.95 -8.06
N CYS A 79 13.20 -14.39 -6.86
CA CYS A 79 14.33 -13.94 -6.04
C CYS A 79 13.98 -13.94 -4.54
N PRO A 80 15.00 -14.00 -3.66
CA PRO A 80 14.76 -13.93 -2.22
C PRO A 80 14.34 -12.53 -1.78
N ALA A 81 13.51 -12.47 -0.72
CA ALA A 81 13.26 -11.26 0.05
C ALA A 81 13.77 -11.49 1.48
N ASP A 82 14.94 -10.97 1.79
CA ASP A 82 15.53 -11.00 3.12
C ASP A 82 16.08 -9.62 3.50
N THR A 83 16.38 -9.42 4.78
CA THR A 83 16.84 -8.11 5.26
C THR A 83 18.20 -7.67 4.70
N LYS A 84 19.03 -8.58 4.22
CA LYS A 84 20.34 -8.26 3.63
C LYS A 84 20.18 -7.77 2.20
N SER A 85 19.22 -8.34 1.48
CA SER A 85 18.93 -8.01 0.07
C SER A 85 17.90 -6.90 -0.10
N ALA A 86 17.18 -6.49 0.96
CA ALA A 86 16.05 -5.57 0.89
C ALA A 86 16.34 -4.27 0.11
N ALA A 87 17.43 -3.59 0.42
CA ALA A 87 17.81 -2.35 -0.26
C ALA A 87 18.20 -2.58 -1.73
N LEU A 88 18.91 -3.68 -2.01
CA LEU A 88 19.31 -4.04 -3.38
C LEU A 88 18.07 -4.43 -4.21
N LEU A 89 17.17 -5.22 -3.63
CA LEU A 89 15.91 -5.61 -4.28
C LEU A 89 15.09 -4.37 -4.66
N ALA A 90 14.87 -3.45 -3.72
CA ALA A 90 14.16 -2.20 -3.96
C ALA A 90 14.78 -1.41 -5.12
N ARG A 91 16.12 -1.28 -5.09
CA ARG A 91 16.87 -0.58 -6.13
C ARG A 91 16.72 -1.23 -7.50
N ARG A 92 16.85 -2.57 -7.58
CA ARG A 92 16.72 -3.32 -8.83
C ARG A 92 15.32 -3.26 -9.43
N LEU A 93 14.28 -3.37 -8.60
CA LEU A 93 12.90 -3.22 -9.08
C LEU A 93 12.65 -1.82 -9.69
N LEU A 94 13.23 -0.79 -9.08
CA LEU A 94 13.14 0.58 -9.58
C LEU A 94 13.92 0.76 -10.89
N GLU A 95 15.16 0.25 -10.97
CA GLU A 95 16.01 0.32 -12.17
C GLU A 95 15.40 -0.43 -13.37
N LEU A 96 14.82 -1.61 -13.11
CA LEU A 96 14.19 -2.43 -14.14
C LEU A 96 12.78 -1.94 -14.53
N ASN A 97 12.20 -1.05 -13.75
CA ASN A 97 10.85 -0.51 -13.97
C ASN A 97 9.79 -1.62 -14.10
N VAL A 98 9.84 -2.62 -13.22
CA VAL A 98 8.97 -3.81 -13.25
C VAL A 98 8.00 -3.83 -12.08
N SER A 99 6.87 -4.51 -12.28
CA SER A 99 5.92 -4.79 -11.21
C SER A 99 6.37 -5.99 -10.38
N ALA A 100 6.23 -5.91 -9.05
CA ALA A 100 6.66 -6.96 -8.15
C ALA A 100 5.68 -7.19 -6.99
N ILE A 101 5.58 -8.43 -6.56
CA ILE A 101 4.99 -8.86 -5.29
C ILE A 101 6.14 -9.27 -4.40
N VAL A 102 6.29 -8.57 -3.29
CA VAL A 102 7.32 -8.82 -2.30
C VAL A 102 6.64 -9.47 -1.10
N ASP A 103 6.64 -10.81 -1.09
CA ASP A 103 6.08 -11.62 -0.03
C ASP A 103 7.04 -11.64 1.16
N ILE A 104 6.60 -11.03 2.25
CA ILE A 104 7.37 -10.91 3.50
C ILE A 104 6.78 -11.77 4.62
N TYR A 105 5.86 -12.69 4.28
CA TYR A 105 5.20 -13.54 5.27
C TYR A 105 6.19 -14.33 6.15
N GLU A 106 7.17 -14.96 5.53
CA GLU A 106 8.15 -15.81 6.23
C GLU A 106 9.19 -15.04 7.06
N LEU A 107 9.30 -13.71 6.87
CA LEU A 107 10.29 -12.91 7.61
C LEU A 107 9.96 -12.76 9.11
N GLY A 108 8.73 -13.02 9.53
CA GLY A 108 8.32 -12.98 10.91
C GLY A 108 8.69 -11.64 11.59
N VAL A 109 9.48 -11.71 12.64
CA VAL A 109 9.92 -10.52 13.41
C VAL A 109 10.82 -9.56 12.63
N GLN A 110 11.40 -9.99 11.52
CA GLN A 110 12.27 -9.16 10.67
C GLN A 110 11.50 -8.32 9.65
N ARG A 111 10.18 -8.47 9.55
CA ARG A 111 9.34 -7.72 8.58
C ARG A 111 9.55 -6.21 8.65
N ALA A 112 9.51 -5.65 9.86
CA ALA A 112 9.67 -4.21 10.04
C ALA A 112 11.04 -3.72 9.56
N ARG A 113 12.11 -4.46 9.86
CA ARG A 113 13.46 -4.14 9.38
C ARG A 113 13.56 -4.23 7.86
N PHE A 114 12.98 -5.26 7.27
CA PHE A 114 12.93 -5.39 5.79
C PHE A 114 12.21 -4.20 5.17
N VAL A 115 10.99 -3.88 5.63
CA VAL A 115 10.17 -2.77 5.12
C VAL A 115 10.91 -1.44 5.25
N ARG A 116 11.59 -1.19 6.39
CA ARG A 116 12.41 0.00 6.56
C ARG A 116 13.49 0.11 5.49
N LEU A 117 14.36 -0.90 5.36
CA LEU A 117 15.48 -0.90 4.41
C LEU A 117 15.00 -0.78 2.95
N PHE A 118 13.91 -1.47 2.63
CA PHE A 118 13.31 -1.46 1.31
C PHE A 118 12.76 -0.07 0.95
N LEU A 119 11.92 0.52 1.80
CA LEU A 119 11.32 1.82 1.55
C LEU A 119 12.34 2.97 1.60
N GLU A 120 13.30 2.93 2.54
CA GLU A 120 14.42 3.90 2.57
C GLU A 120 15.20 3.89 1.26
N SER A 121 15.47 2.72 0.69
CA SER A 121 16.18 2.59 -0.59
C SER A 121 15.38 3.19 -1.75
N LEU A 122 14.05 2.98 -1.80
CA LEU A 122 13.18 3.58 -2.81
C LEU A 122 13.13 5.11 -2.65
N VAL A 123 12.82 5.59 -1.43
CA VAL A 123 12.61 7.01 -1.17
C VAL A 123 13.91 7.83 -1.34
N ASN A 124 15.07 7.24 -1.09
CA ASN A 124 16.37 7.90 -1.25
C ASN A 124 17.05 7.57 -2.59
N ALA A 125 16.34 6.95 -3.53
CA ALA A 125 16.86 6.71 -4.86
C ALA A 125 17.24 8.02 -5.58
N PRO A 126 18.30 8.03 -6.41
CA PRO A 126 18.68 9.18 -7.20
C PRO A 126 17.61 9.56 -8.23
N LYS A 127 17.60 10.83 -8.65
CA LYS A 127 16.53 11.41 -9.48
C LYS A 127 16.38 10.71 -10.83
N GLU A 128 17.44 10.15 -11.36
CA GLU A 128 17.48 9.43 -12.64
C GLU A 128 16.58 8.18 -12.64
N LEU A 129 16.24 7.68 -11.44
CA LEU A 129 15.36 6.53 -11.25
C LEU A 129 13.93 6.93 -10.86
N TRP A 130 13.62 8.20 -10.79
CA TRP A 130 12.28 8.64 -10.41
C TRP A 130 11.33 8.47 -11.59
N HIS A 131 10.28 7.72 -11.38
CA HIS A 131 9.21 7.49 -12.36
C HIS A 131 7.90 7.15 -11.65
N PRO A 132 6.75 7.24 -12.33
CA PRO A 132 5.49 6.80 -11.75
C PRO A 132 5.56 5.37 -11.26
N LEU A 133 5.18 5.13 -9.99
CA LEU A 133 5.22 3.82 -9.34
C LEU A 133 4.14 3.76 -8.25
N ILE A 134 3.34 2.70 -8.24
CA ILE A 134 2.40 2.41 -7.16
C ILE A 134 3.10 1.51 -6.14
N ILE A 135 3.10 1.90 -4.86
CA ILE A 135 3.68 1.12 -3.76
C ILE A 135 2.59 0.83 -2.75
N VAL A 136 2.17 -0.42 -2.67
CA VAL A 136 1.18 -0.91 -1.70
C VAL A 136 1.88 -1.44 -0.48
N VAL A 137 1.52 -0.91 0.68
CA VAL A 137 1.93 -1.44 1.99
C VAL A 137 0.70 -2.08 2.61
N ASP A 138 0.61 -3.41 2.53
CA ASP A 138 -0.49 -4.13 3.17
C ASP A 138 -0.24 -4.23 4.69
N GLU A 139 -1.34 -4.28 5.45
CA GLU A 139 -1.35 -4.22 6.92
C GLU A 139 -0.45 -3.11 7.50
N ALA A 140 -0.50 -1.92 6.89
CA ALA A 140 0.37 -0.77 7.16
C ALA A 140 0.45 -0.38 8.65
N HIS A 141 -0.59 -0.68 9.45
CA HIS A 141 -0.58 -0.46 10.90
C HIS A 141 0.47 -1.29 11.64
N MET A 142 0.95 -2.38 11.05
CA MET A 142 2.04 -3.19 11.62
C MET A 142 3.40 -2.50 11.45
N PHE A 143 3.56 -1.69 10.40
CA PHE A 143 4.83 -1.04 10.03
C PHE A 143 4.91 0.42 10.43
N CYS A 144 3.76 1.04 10.67
CA CYS A 144 3.65 2.44 11.07
C CYS A 144 2.52 2.59 12.11
N PRO A 145 2.72 2.04 13.33
CA PRO A 145 1.69 2.08 14.38
C PRO A 145 1.53 3.48 14.98
N GLU A 146 0.29 3.82 15.41
CA GLU A 146 -0.01 5.06 16.13
C GLU A 146 0.64 5.08 17.52
N ALA A 147 0.75 3.93 18.17
CA ALA A 147 1.36 3.79 19.49
C ALA A 147 2.46 2.74 19.47
N GLY A 148 3.50 2.97 20.26
CA GLY A 148 4.68 2.11 20.30
C GLY A 148 5.74 2.49 19.27
N GLN A 149 6.89 1.83 19.37
CA GLN A 149 8.00 2.05 18.43
C GLN A 149 8.03 0.94 17.38
N CYS A 150 8.17 1.32 16.13
CA CYS A 150 8.40 0.41 15.01
C CYS A 150 9.52 0.99 14.14
N GLU A 151 10.55 0.20 13.86
CA GLU A 151 11.71 0.69 13.10
C GLU A 151 11.38 1.12 11.66
N SER A 152 10.27 0.64 11.08
CA SER A 152 9.82 1.01 9.74
C SER A 152 8.92 2.26 9.71
N ALA A 153 8.48 2.78 10.87
CA ALA A 153 7.47 3.85 10.90
C ALA A 153 7.90 5.08 10.11
N ASN A 154 9.12 5.57 10.34
CA ASN A 154 9.64 6.73 9.62
C ASN A 154 9.75 6.48 8.10
N ALA A 155 10.14 5.28 7.68
CA ALA A 155 10.24 4.94 6.26
C ALA A 155 8.86 4.94 5.57
N VAL A 156 7.81 4.46 6.26
CA VAL A 156 6.43 4.54 5.75
C VAL A 156 5.95 5.99 5.71
N ILE A 157 6.20 6.79 6.75
CA ILE A 157 5.87 8.23 6.76
C ILE A 157 6.62 8.96 5.63
N ASP A 158 7.91 8.66 5.42
CA ASP A 158 8.71 9.25 4.34
C ASP A 158 8.16 8.88 2.95
N LEU A 159 7.72 7.65 2.75
CA LEU A 159 7.03 7.25 1.52
C LEU A 159 5.80 8.14 1.28
N MET A 160 4.99 8.35 2.32
CA MET A 160 3.76 9.12 2.21
C MET A 160 3.99 10.63 2.05
N THR A 161 4.98 11.20 2.72
CA THR A 161 5.29 12.64 2.67
C THR A 161 6.13 13.02 1.45
N ARG A 162 7.17 12.23 1.14
CA ARG A 162 8.20 12.55 0.14
C ARG A 162 8.04 11.80 -1.18
N GLY A 163 7.35 10.64 -1.18
CA GLY A 163 7.23 9.76 -2.35
C GLY A 163 6.60 10.44 -3.57
N ARG A 164 5.58 11.28 -3.37
CA ARG A 164 4.91 12.00 -4.45
C ARG A 164 5.87 12.79 -5.35
N LYS A 165 6.86 13.46 -4.78
CA LYS A 165 7.86 14.23 -5.56
C LYS A 165 8.75 13.35 -6.44
N ARG A 166 8.75 12.03 -6.20
CA ARG A 166 9.48 11.01 -6.95
C ARG A 166 8.61 10.26 -7.95
N GLY A 167 7.32 10.61 -8.01
CA GLY A 167 6.32 9.90 -8.80
C GLY A 167 5.71 8.69 -8.09
N PHE A 168 6.00 8.50 -6.79
CA PHE A 168 5.50 7.34 -6.05
C PHE A 168 4.12 7.61 -5.44
N CYS A 169 3.16 6.78 -5.82
CA CYS A 169 1.84 6.70 -5.20
C CYS A 169 1.89 5.68 -4.06
N GLY A 170 1.99 6.14 -2.83
CA GLY A 170 1.84 5.29 -1.65
C GLY A 170 0.38 4.88 -1.45
N VAL A 171 0.15 3.57 -1.30
CA VAL A 171 -1.16 2.99 -0.96
C VAL A 171 -1.01 2.27 0.37
N LEU A 172 -1.62 2.80 1.42
CA LEU A 172 -1.65 2.15 2.73
C LEU A 172 -2.94 1.34 2.85
N ALA A 173 -2.80 0.06 3.13
CA ALA A 173 -3.94 -0.80 3.39
C ALA A 173 -3.93 -1.28 4.84
N THR A 174 -5.08 -1.25 5.51
CA THR A 174 -5.17 -1.66 6.92
C THR A 174 -6.55 -2.14 7.30
N GLN A 175 -6.61 -3.11 8.21
CA GLN A 175 -7.85 -3.50 8.89
C GLN A 175 -8.13 -2.62 10.11
N ARG A 176 -7.11 -1.98 10.69
CA ARG A 176 -7.14 -1.29 11.97
C ARG A 176 -6.66 0.15 11.82
N ILE A 177 -7.54 1.01 11.28
CA ILE A 177 -7.19 2.42 11.01
C ILE A 177 -6.84 3.19 12.30
N ALA A 178 -7.44 2.85 13.42
CA ALA A 178 -7.12 3.47 14.71
C ALA A 178 -5.71 3.11 15.22
N LYS A 179 -5.10 2.04 14.69
CA LYS A 179 -3.72 1.66 14.99
C LYS A 179 -2.71 2.22 14.00
N LEU A 180 -3.15 2.80 12.89
CA LEU A 180 -2.26 3.40 11.90
C LEU A 180 -1.86 4.81 12.31
N HIS A 181 -0.57 5.13 12.18
CA HIS A 181 -0.02 6.44 12.51
C HIS A 181 -0.77 7.57 11.79
N LYS A 182 -1.16 8.57 12.55
CA LYS A 182 -1.98 9.69 12.05
C LYS A 182 -1.31 10.47 10.93
N ASP A 183 0.00 10.73 11.02
CA ASP A 183 0.71 11.51 10.02
C ASP A 183 0.77 10.77 8.68
N ALA A 184 0.94 9.43 8.68
CA ALA A 184 0.88 8.63 7.46
C ALA A 184 -0.53 8.61 6.85
N ALA A 185 -1.58 8.49 7.68
CA ALA A 185 -2.96 8.50 7.23
C ALA A 185 -3.42 9.88 6.71
N ALA A 186 -2.97 10.95 7.35
CA ALA A 186 -3.29 12.34 6.96
C ALA A 186 -2.77 12.70 5.56
N GLU A 187 -1.64 12.11 5.16
CA GLU A 187 -1.08 12.31 3.82
C GLU A 187 -1.90 11.65 2.70
N CYS A 188 -2.82 10.74 3.02
CA CYS A 188 -3.68 10.08 2.04
C CYS A 188 -4.82 10.99 1.60
N ASN A 189 -4.66 11.60 0.41
CA ASN A 189 -5.67 12.48 -0.18
C ASN A 189 -6.94 11.70 -0.59
N ASN A 190 -6.78 10.43 -0.97
CA ASN A 190 -7.89 9.54 -1.33
C ASN A 190 -8.05 8.48 -0.26
N LYS A 191 -9.31 8.17 0.07
CA LYS A 191 -9.64 7.20 1.10
C LYS A 191 -10.78 6.30 0.64
N LEU A 192 -10.53 4.98 0.66
CA LEU A 192 -11.55 3.95 0.50
C LEU A 192 -11.79 3.34 1.87
N ILE A 193 -12.92 3.67 2.47
CA ILE A 193 -13.29 3.19 3.79
C ILE A 193 -14.42 2.18 3.63
N GLY A 194 -14.12 0.94 3.95
CA GLY A 194 -15.08 -0.14 4.01
C GLY A 194 -15.64 -0.35 5.43
N ARG A 195 -16.31 -1.48 5.63
CA ARG A 195 -16.92 -1.81 6.92
C ARG A 195 -15.86 -1.93 8.02
N SER A 196 -16.12 -1.26 9.15
CA SER A 196 -15.37 -1.38 10.41
C SER A 196 -16.23 -2.08 11.46
N ALA A 197 -15.63 -2.90 12.34
CA ALA A 197 -16.35 -3.59 13.40
C ALA A 197 -16.15 -2.95 14.77
N LEU A 198 -15.07 -2.22 14.96
CA LEU A 198 -14.74 -1.63 16.26
C LEU A 198 -15.09 -0.13 16.27
N ASP A 199 -15.71 0.31 17.35
CA ASP A 199 -16.11 1.72 17.53
C ASP A 199 -14.92 2.68 17.39
N ILE A 200 -13.75 2.29 17.85
CA ILE A 200 -12.53 3.11 17.74
C ILE A 200 -12.11 3.28 16.28
N ASP A 201 -12.20 2.24 15.48
CA ASP A 201 -11.91 2.30 14.04
C ASP A 201 -12.99 3.09 13.29
N MET A 202 -14.28 2.95 13.67
CA MET A 202 -15.38 3.74 13.09
C MET A 202 -15.22 5.23 13.38
N LYS A 203 -14.92 5.60 14.62
CA LYS A 203 -14.66 6.99 15.02
C LYS A 203 -13.49 7.58 14.23
N ARG A 204 -12.38 6.83 14.13
CA ARG A 204 -11.23 7.28 13.37
C ARG A 204 -11.55 7.41 11.89
N ALA A 205 -12.23 6.45 11.28
CA ALA A 205 -12.64 6.49 9.89
C ALA A 205 -13.55 7.69 9.58
N SER A 206 -14.52 7.98 10.47
CA SER A 206 -15.37 9.16 10.34
C SER A 206 -14.58 10.46 10.37
N ALA A 207 -13.62 10.57 11.30
CA ALA A 207 -12.74 11.74 11.39
C ALA A 207 -11.87 11.91 10.11
N GLU A 208 -11.32 10.81 9.58
CA GLU A 208 -10.55 10.82 8.34
C GLU A 208 -11.38 11.22 7.10
N LEU A 209 -12.68 10.97 7.12
CA LEU A 209 -13.63 11.39 6.07
C LEU A 209 -14.20 12.80 6.30
N GLY A 210 -13.81 13.47 7.39
CA GLY A 210 -14.30 14.82 7.72
C GLY A 210 -15.70 14.84 8.34
N PHE A 211 -16.23 13.69 8.78
CA PHE A 211 -17.51 13.65 9.50
C PHE A 211 -17.28 13.95 10.98
N THR A 212 -18.02 14.93 11.51
CA THR A 212 -18.05 15.18 12.96
C THR A 212 -18.90 14.11 13.65
N THR A 213 -18.37 13.51 14.71
CA THR A 213 -19.05 12.47 15.51
C THR A 213 -20.16 13.03 16.43
N THR A 214 -20.88 14.05 16.02
CA THR A 214 -22.03 14.60 16.75
C THR A 214 -23.32 14.05 16.18
N CYS A 215 -23.53 12.73 16.23
CA CYS A 215 -24.88 12.17 16.13
C CYS A 215 -25.19 11.38 17.39
N SER A 216 -25.61 12.12 18.44
CA SER A 216 -26.21 11.56 19.66
C SER A 216 -27.67 11.13 19.46
N SER A 217 -28.18 11.03 18.23
CA SER A 217 -29.58 10.78 17.94
C SER A 217 -29.93 9.48 17.22
N CYS A 218 -28.97 8.55 17.03
CA CYS A 218 -29.25 7.22 16.46
C CYS A 218 -29.15 6.06 17.48
N ALA A 219 -29.40 6.35 18.75
CA ALA A 219 -29.58 5.33 19.77
C ALA A 219 -31.04 5.35 20.24
N ARG A 220 -31.96 4.76 19.45
CA ARG A 220 -33.23 4.15 19.92
C ARG A 220 -33.68 3.08 18.93
#